data_d164569efb7afd21d3a4abdc03acc250
#
_entry.id   d164569efb7afd21d3a4abdc03acc250
#
_cell.length_a   1.000
_cell.length_b   1.000
_cell.length_c   1.000
_cell.angle_alpha   90.00
_cell.angle_beta   90.00
_cell.angle_gamma   90.00
#
_symmetry.space_group_name_H-M   'P 1'
#
loop_
_entity.id
_entity.type
_entity.pdbx_description
1 polymer ?
#
loop_
_entity_poly.entity_id
_entity_poly.type
_entity_poly.pdbx_seq_one_letter_code
_entity_poly.pdbx_strand_id
1 'polypeptide(L)'
;MRDPSPPGAPAVALEGGFRTGAERNESALLAEAFAANPLPPTQKLDHFVKWARRPALTRFLALYELYKRVLPVKGSVVDCGVHHGTSLMAWAKLSAILEPVNLTRRIYGFDTFAGFPNVAPQDFTPVSPAVGIGALASESHDELLHLAQINDSTRFLGHIPKVELLRGDAAATIPAFVQSHPHLLVSLLFLDFDLYEPTVAALKHLLPRMPRGAVLAFDELDNPLWPGETQAMLEVIGAGKLRIERLEFDPYVGFAVIE
;
A
#
# COMPACT_ATOMS: atom_id res chain seq x y z
N MET A 1 -14.49 4.58 20.14
CA MET A 1 -13.55 3.44 20.20
C MET A 1 -12.17 4.03 20.40
N ARG A 2 -11.40 3.55 21.35
CA ARG A 2 -10.01 3.97 21.56
C ARG A 2 -9.19 3.29 20.47
N ASP A 3 -8.28 4.06 19.87
CA ASP A 3 -7.21 3.59 19.01
C ASP A 3 -6.56 2.34 19.65
N PRO A 4 -6.37 1.22 18.94
CA PRO A 4 -5.76 0.01 19.46
C PRO A 4 -4.24 0.08 19.63
N SER A 5 -3.67 1.29 19.72
CA SER A 5 -2.24 1.44 20.05
C SER A 5 -1.94 0.73 21.37
N PRO A 6 -0.84 -0.01 21.49
CA PRO A 6 -0.47 -0.68 22.72
C PRO A 6 -0.38 0.34 23.87
N PRO A 7 -0.80 -0.04 25.09
CA PRO A 7 -0.82 0.89 26.22
C PRO A 7 0.59 1.40 26.53
N GLY A 8 0.84 2.67 26.23
CA GLY A 8 2.10 3.36 26.55
C GLY A 8 2.85 4.01 25.38
N ALA A 9 2.48 3.76 24.14
CA ALA A 9 3.05 4.52 23.01
C ALA A 9 2.40 5.91 22.94
N PRO A 10 3.17 7.00 22.83
CA PRO A 10 2.60 8.32 22.60
C PRO A 10 1.82 8.31 21.28
N ALA A 11 0.63 8.91 21.25
CA ALA A 11 -0.13 9.08 20.01
C ALA A 11 0.72 9.90 19.03
N VAL A 12 1.20 9.25 17.97
CA VAL A 12 2.04 9.89 16.96
C VAL A 12 1.13 10.75 16.09
N ALA A 13 1.43 12.05 15.96
CA ALA A 13 0.74 12.93 15.05
C ALA A 13 1.28 12.69 13.62
N LEU A 14 0.82 11.62 12.99
CA LEU A 14 1.30 11.15 11.67
C LEU A 14 1.08 12.18 10.54
N GLU A 15 0.23 13.17 10.74
CA GLU A 15 -0.21 14.10 9.69
C GLU A 15 0.21 15.55 9.92
N GLY A 16 1.17 15.79 10.80
CA GLY A 16 1.80 17.10 10.97
C GLY A 16 0.87 18.30 11.26
N GLY A 17 -0.35 18.03 11.69
CA GLY A 17 -1.32 19.10 12.00
C GLY A 17 -2.07 19.68 10.79
N PHE A 18 -1.95 19.08 9.60
CA PHE A 18 -2.64 19.54 8.38
C PHE A 18 -4.17 19.39 8.42
N ARG A 19 -4.71 18.59 9.34
CA ARG A 19 -6.16 18.41 9.48
C ARG A 19 -6.83 19.52 10.29
N THR A 20 -7.96 19.98 9.78
CA THR A 20 -8.87 20.88 10.50
C THR A 20 -9.56 20.16 11.66
N GLY A 21 -10.17 20.92 12.58
CA GLY A 21 -10.99 20.34 13.65
C GLY A 21 -12.18 19.53 13.13
N ALA A 22 -12.80 19.95 12.02
CA ALA A 22 -13.89 19.22 11.38
C ALA A 22 -13.43 17.87 10.82
N GLU A 23 -12.28 17.83 10.15
CA GLU A 23 -11.72 16.58 9.60
C GLU A 23 -11.30 15.60 10.70
N ARG A 24 -10.82 16.09 11.85
CA ARG A 24 -10.56 15.22 13.01
C ARG A 24 -11.82 14.59 13.59
N ASN A 25 -12.94 15.31 13.56
CA ASN A 25 -14.21 14.82 14.09
C ASN A 25 -14.99 13.95 13.10
N GLU A 26 -14.69 14.01 11.80
CA GLU A 26 -15.41 13.28 10.75
C GLU A 26 -15.54 11.79 11.05
N SER A 27 -14.44 11.14 11.47
CA SER A 27 -14.43 9.71 11.77
C SER A 27 -15.39 9.32 12.88
N ALA A 28 -15.47 10.14 13.95
CA ALA A 28 -16.38 9.88 15.06
C ALA A 28 -17.85 10.06 14.63
N LEU A 29 -18.15 11.13 13.89
CA LEU A 29 -19.51 11.39 13.39
C LEU A 29 -19.97 10.30 12.42
N LEU A 30 -19.09 9.81 11.53
CA LEU A 30 -19.42 8.70 10.63
C LEU A 30 -19.61 7.38 11.38
N ALA A 31 -18.80 7.11 12.42
CA ALA A 31 -18.95 5.93 13.25
C ALA A 31 -20.30 5.91 13.99
N GLU A 32 -20.70 7.06 14.56
CA GLU A 32 -22.01 7.21 15.21
C GLU A 32 -23.16 7.00 14.21
N ALA A 33 -23.09 7.64 13.04
CA ALA A 33 -24.11 7.47 11.99
C ALA A 33 -24.16 6.01 11.47
N PHE A 34 -23.02 5.35 11.33
CA PHE A 34 -22.93 3.95 10.92
C PHE A 34 -23.56 3.03 11.97
N ALA A 35 -23.27 3.26 13.25
CA ALA A 35 -23.83 2.49 14.36
C ALA A 35 -25.35 2.69 14.50
N ALA A 36 -25.85 3.93 14.36
CA ALA A 36 -27.26 4.26 14.44
C ALA A 36 -28.11 3.72 13.27
N ASN A 37 -27.51 3.42 12.14
CA ASN A 37 -28.24 2.90 10.97
C ASN A 37 -28.68 1.45 11.22
N PRO A 38 -29.97 1.08 10.99
CA PRO A 38 -30.51 -0.24 11.31
C PRO A 38 -30.12 -1.35 10.31
N LEU A 39 -29.54 -1.02 9.16
CA LEU A 39 -29.18 -2.02 8.15
C LEU A 39 -28.10 -2.99 8.70
N PRO A 40 -28.15 -4.28 8.33
CA PRO A 40 -27.10 -5.22 8.67
C PRO A 40 -25.76 -4.83 8.02
N PRO A 41 -24.61 -5.27 8.61
CA PRO A 41 -23.28 -4.89 8.12
C PRO A 41 -23.06 -5.13 6.62
N THR A 42 -23.53 -6.25 6.07
CA THR A 42 -23.40 -6.59 4.65
C THR A 42 -24.07 -5.55 3.76
N GLN A 43 -25.31 -5.15 4.08
CA GLN A 43 -25.99 -4.10 3.32
C GLN A 43 -25.36 -2.72 3.51
N LYS A 44 -24.77 -2.44 4.66
CA LYS A 44 -23.97 -1.20 4.82
C LYS A 44 -22.76 -1.20 3.92
N LEU A 45 -22.08 -2.35 3.78
CA LEU A 45 -20.92 -2.49 2.89
C LEU A 45 -21.31 -2.36 1.41
N ASP A 46 -22.48 -2.86 1.00
CA ASP A 46 -23.00 -2.65 -0.37
C ASP A 46 -23.16 -1.15 -0.70
N HIS A 47 -23.38 -0.33 0.32
CA HIS A 47 -23.50 1.12 0.21
C HIS A 47 -22.27 1.87 0.76
N PHE A 48 -21.08 1.29 0.66
CA PHE A 48 -19.85 1.76 1.32
C PHE A 48 -19.53 3.24 1.05
N VAL A 49 -19.86 3.78 -0.13
CA VAL A 49 -19.63 5.19 -0.47
C VAL A 49 -20.29 6.16 0.52
N LYS A 50 -21.40 5.76 1.17
CA LYS A 50 -22.04 6.57 2.22
C LYS A 50 -21.21 6.71 3.49
N TRP A 51 -20.36 5.72 3.74
CA TRP A 51 -19.64 5.53 5.00
C TRP A 51 -18.15 5.78 4.89
N ALA A 52 -17.61 5.60 3.67
CA ALA A 52 -16.20 5.84 3.40
C ALA A 52 -15.89 7.33 3.43
N ARG A 53 -14.83 7.70 4.15
CA ARG A 53 -14.31 9.06 4.12
C ARG A 53 -13.73 9.38 2.75
N ARG A 54 -13.77 10.67 2.37
CA ARG A 54 -13.20 11.15 1.12
C ARG A 54 -11.75 10.66 0.89
N PRO A 55 -10.81 10.74 1.86
CA PRO A 55 -9.44 10.25 1.63
C PRO A 55 -9.37 8.76 1.27
N ALA A 56 -10.22 7.91 1.88
CA ALA A 56 -10.26 6.49 1.53
C ALA A 56 -10.74 6.25 0.09
N LEU A 57 -11.71 7.03 -0.38
CA LEU A 57 -12.17 6.97 -1.78
C LEU A 57 -11.10 7.52 -2.73
N THR A 58 -10.44 8.62 -2.38
CA THR A 58 -9.32 9.19 -3.15
C THR A 58 -8.22 8.15 -3.32
N ARG A 59 -7.81 7.48 -2.25
CA ARG A 59 -6.83 6.41 -2.29
C ARG A 59 -7.26 5.27 -3.24
N PHE A 60 -8.49 4.78 -3.12
CA PHE A 60 -8.96 3.72 -4.01
C PHE A 60 -8.96 4.14 -5.49
N LEU A 61 -9.35 5.38 -5.78
CA LEU A 61 -9.30 5.92 -7.15
C LEU A 61 -7.85 6.04 -7.66
N ALA A 62 -6.91 6.44 -6.80
CA ALA A 62 -5.50 6.47 -7.16
C ALA A 62 -4.98 5.07 -7.53
N LEU A 63 -5.26 4.07 -6.71
CA LEU A 63 -4.90 2.68 -7.01
C LEU A 63 -5.56 2.20 -8.32
N TYR A 64 -6.81 2.53 -8.56
CA TYR A 64 -7.51 2.21 -9.81
C TYR A 64 -6.81 2.82 -11.04
N GLU A 65 -6.42 4.09 -10.98
CA GLU A 65 -5.72 4.76 -12.09
C GLU A 65 -4.35 4.14 -12.35
N LEU A 66 -3.59 3.78 -11.31
CA LEU A 66 -2.32 3.06 -11.46
C LEU A 66 -2.53 1.67 -12.08
N TYR A 67 -3.53 0.93 -11.62
CA TYR A 67 -3.82 -0.42 -12.13
C TYR A 67 -4.21 -0.42 -13.61
N LYS A 68 -5.00 0.55 -14.03
CA LYS A 68 -5.39 0.70 -15.45
C LYS A 68 -4.20 0.84 -16.39
N ARG A 69 -3.13 1.53 -15.95
CA ARG A 69 -1.92 1.74 -16.76
C ARG A 69 -1.20 0.44 -17.06
N VAL A 70 -1.26 -0.53 -16.17
CA VAL A 70 -0.52 -1.79 -16.29
C VAL A 70 -1.32 -2.94 -16.92
N LEU A 71 -2.57 -2.75 -17.27
CA LEU A 71 -3.37 -3.79 -17.93
C LEU A 71 -2.69 -4.39 -19.17
N PRO A 72 -2.07 -3.60 -20.08
CA PRO A 72 -1.37 -4.15 -21.25
C PRO A 72 0.04 -4.68 -20.92
N VAL A 73 0.54 -4.47 -19.71
CA VAL A 73 1.93 -4.79 -19.33
C VAL A 73 2.01 -6.18 -18.71
N LYS A 74 2.91 -7.02 -19.17
CA LYS A 74 3.16 -8.35 -18.58
C LYS A 74 3.88 -8.22 -17.25
N GLY A 75 3.40 -8.93 -16.23
CA GLY A 75 4.01 -8.97 -14.90
C GLY A 75 2.97 -8.97 -13.79
N SER A 76 3.45 -9.13 -12.58
CA SER A 76 2.66 -9.16 -11.35
C SER A 76 2.61 -7.78 -10.67
N VAL A 77 1.73 -7.62 -9.71
CA VAL A 77 1.70 -6.48 -8.79
C VAL A 77 2.51 -6.85 -7.56
N VAL A 78 3.35 -5.93 -7.12
CA VAL A 78 4.07 -6.02 -5.84
C VAL A 78 3.64 -4.84 -4.98
N ASP A 79 3.09 -5.16 -3.82
CA ASP A 79 2.55 -4.25 -2.81
C ASP A 79 3.47 -4.27 -1.59
N CYS A 80 4.13 -3.17 -1.34
CA CYS A 80 5.15 -3.03 -0.32
C CYS A 80 4.64 -2.13 0.81
N GLY A 81 4.46 -2.69 2.03
CA GLY A 81 3.79 -1.99 3.12
C GLY A 81 2.28 -2.25 3.10
N VAL A 82 1.89 -3.52 3.30
CA VAL A 82 0.49 -3.96 3.21
C VAL A 82 -0.37 -3.40 4.35
N HIS A 83 0.19 -3.28 5.55
CA HIS A 83 -0.46 -2.77 6.76
C HIS A 83 -1.84 -3.45 7.01
N HIS A 84 -2.94 -2.70 6.97
CA HIS A 84 -4.31 -3.23 7.08
C HIS A 84 -4.90 -3.76 5.76
N GLY A 85 -4.13 -3.83 4.67
CA GLY A 85 -4.49 -4.48 3.42
C GLY A 85 -5.36 -3.70 2.46
N THR A 86 -5.47 -2.38 2.61
CA THR A 86 -6.30 -1.56 1.71
C THR A 86 -5.82 -1.65 0.26
N SER A 87 -4.53 -1.43 0.01
CA SER A 87 -3.90 -1.53 -1.31
C SER A 87 -3.96 -2.96 -1.85
N LEU A 88 -3.53 -3.93 -1.06
CA LEU A 88 -3.52 -5.35 -1.43
C LEU A 88 -4.88 -5.84 -1.92
N MET A 89 -5.93 -5.57 -1.13
CA MET A 89 -7.28 -6.00 -1.48
C MET A 89 -7.88 -5.18 -2.63
N ALA A 90 -7.49 -3.92 -2.79
CA ALA A 90 -7.84 -3.15 -3.97
C ALA A 90 -7.26 -3.77 -5.24
N TRP A 91 -5.96 -4.14 -5.26
CA TRP A 91 -5.33 -4.85 -6.38
C TRP A 91 -6.04 -6.15 -6.71
N ALA A 92 -6.38 -6.96 -5.69
CA ALA A 92 -7.09 -8.22 -5.87
C ALA A 92 -8.47 -8.02 -6.53
N LYS A 93 -9.24 -7.04 -6.06
CA LYS A 93 -10.56 -6.71 -6.62
C LYS A 93 -10.45 -6.10 -8.02
N LEU A 94 -9.50 -5.20 -8.25
CA LEU A 94 -9.28 -4.60 -9.57
C LEU A 94 -8.86 -5.66 -10.59
N SER A 95 -8.02 -6.63 -10.23
CA SER A 95 -7.69 -7.76 -11.08
C SER A 95 -8.93 -8.58 -11.45
N ALA A 96 -9.78 -8.88 -10.47
CA ALA A 96 -11.00 -9.65 -10.71
C ALA A 96 -12.01 -8.90 -11.61
N ILE A 97 -12.07 -7.58 -11.51
CA ILE A 97 -12.98 -6.72 -12.28
C ILE A 97 -12.45 -6.47 -13.70
N LEU A 98 -11.18 -6.08 -13.83
CA LEU A 98 -10.64 -5.56 -15.08
C LEU A 98 -9.98 -6.64 -15.96
N GLU A 99 -9.52 -7.74 -15.36
CA GLU A 99 -8.82 -8.82 -16.07
C GLU A 99 -9.15 -10.21 -15.48
N PRO A 100 -10.42 -10.60 -15.41
CA PRO A 100 -10.87 -11.80 -14.67
C PRO A 100 -10.22 -13.10 -15.16
N VAL A 101 -9.78 -13.16 -16.41
CA VAL A 101 -9.14 -14.36 -17.02
C VAL A 101 -7.62 -14.33 -16.98
N ASN A 102 -7.00 -13.30 -16.42
CA ASN A 102 -5.53 -13.21 -16.34
C ASN A 102 -4.99 -14.12 -15.23
N LEU A 103 -4.50 -15.29 -15.63
CA LEU A 103 -3.93 -16.31 -14.74
C LEU A 103 -2.56 -15.95 -14.21
N THR A 104 -1.78 -15.20 -14.98
CA THR A 104 -0.34 -15.02 -14.72
C THR A 104 -0.01 -13.81 -13.88
N ARG A 105 -0.90 -12.82 -13.79
CA ARG A 105 -0.71 -11.69 -12.89
C ARG A 105 -1.09 -12.10 -11.47
N ARG A 106 -0.09 -12.14 -10.61
CA ARG A 106 -0.22 -12.38 -9.17
C ARG A 106 -0.11 -11.05 -8.43
N ILE A 107 -0.49 -11.06 -7.16
CA ILE A 107 -0.35 -9.92 -6.26
C ILE A 107 0.45 -10.39 -5.06
N TYR A 108 1.63 -9.83 -4.88
CA TYR A 108 2.55 -10.15 -3.81
C TYR A 108 2.59 -8.99 -2.82
N GLY A 109 2.23 -9.26 -1.56
CA GLY A 109 2.23 -8.27 -0.49
C GLY A 109 3.38 -8.52 0.48
N PHE A 110 4.20 -7.51 0.74
CA PHE A 110 5.32 -7.56 1.68
C PHE A 110 5.04 -6.68 2.88
N ASP A 111 5.07 -7.26 4.07
CA ASP A 111 4.93 -6.53 5.34
C ASP A 111 5.46 -7.36 6.51
N THR A 112 5.89 -6.71 7.57
CA THR A 112 6.21 -7.35 8.84
C THR A 112 4.95 -7.76 9.59
N PHE A 113 3.86 -7.00 9.44
CA PHE A 113 2.63 -7.00 10.26
C PHE A 113 2.89 -6.74 11.76
N ALA A 114 4.15 -6.53 12.11
CA ALA A 114 4.63 -6.25 13.47
C ALA A 114 5.14 -4.81 13.63
N GLY A 115 4.89 -3.96 12.63
CA GLY A 115 5.37 -2.59 12.57
C GLY A 115 6.81 -2.48 12.06
N PHE A 116 7.42 -1.31 12.20
CA PHE A 116 8.75 -1.04 11.68
C PHE A 116 9.80 -1.96 12.32
N PRO A 117 10.55 -2.74 11.54
CA PRO A 117 11.60 -3.62 12.08
C PRO A 117 12.86 -2.84 12.50
N ASN A 118 13.12 -1.74 11.82
CA ASN A 118 14.23 -0.82 12.03
C ASN A 118 13.81 0.57 11.55
N VAL A 119 14.57 1.61 11.93
CA VAL A 119 14.46 2.98 11.41
C VAL A 119 15.86 3.53 11.18
N ALA A 120 16.07 4.18 10.05
CA ALA A 120 17.36 4.74 9.65
C ALA A 120 17.38 6.27 9.86
N PRO A 121 18.56 6.91 9.96
CA PRO A 121 18.64 8.37 10.01
C PRO A 121 17.94 9.07 8.83
N GLN A 122 17.89 8.43 7.67
CA GLN A 122 17.23 8.91 6.47
C GLN A 122 15.70 8.97 6.57
N ASP A 123 15.11 8.33 7.58
CA ASP A 123 13.67 8.32 7.83
C ASP A 123 13.19 9.57 8.59
N PHE A 124 14.11 10.47 8.94
CA PHE A 124 13.77 11.62 9.77
C PHE A 124 14.17 12.96 9.16
N THR A 125 13.29 13.94 9.35
CA THR A 125 13.55 15.37 9.25
C THR A 125 13.18 16.04 10.59
N PRO A 126 13.45 17.33 10.78
CA PRO A 126 13.00 18.04 11.99
C PRO A 126 11.48 18.06 12.22
N VAL A 127 10.68 17.73 11.18
CA VAL A 127 9.21 17.71 11.25
C VAL A 127 8.62 16.29 11.20
N SER A 128 9.46 15.27 11.03
CA SER A 128 9.00 13.88 11.05
C SER A 128 8.39 13.50 12.39
N PRO A 129 7.37 12.62 12.40
CA PRO A 129 6.84 12.07 13.63
C PRO A 129 7.91 11.25 14.37
N ALA A 130 7.85 11.26 15.70
CA ALA A 130 8.73 10.43 16.51
C ALA A 130 8.26 8.98 16.48
N VAL A 131 8.69 8.23 15.48
CA VAL A 131 8.40 6.81 15.32
C VAL A 131 9.62 5.96 15.67
N GLY A 132 9.39 4.70 16.02
CA GLY A 132 10.45 3.76 16.36
C GLY A 132 10.06 2.33 15.97
N ILE A 133 10.90 1.38 16.36
CA ILE A 133 10.64 -0.04 16.14
C ILE A 133 9.26 -0.42 16.68
N GLY A 134 8.50 -1.17 15.90
CA GLY A 134 7.13 -1.59 16.22
C GLY A 134 6.04 -0.55 15.93
N ALA A 135 6.38 0.66 15.48
CA ALA A 135 5.37 1.62 15.05
C ALA A 135 4.60 1.07 13.83
N LEU A 136 3.31 1.46 13.70
CA LEU A 136 2.40 1.01 12.65
C LEU A 136 2.18 -0.52 12.58
N ALA A 137 2.31 -1.25 13.70
CA ALA A 137 1.93 -2.66 13.74
C ALA A 137 0.44 -2.82 13.46
N SER A 138 0.09 -3.72 12.53
CA SER A 138 -1.31 -3.96 12.13
C SER A 138 -1.87 -5.27 12.64
N GLU A 139 -1.00 -6.30 12.85
CA GLU A 139 -1.37 -7.67 13.21
C GLU A 139 -2.41 -8.31 12.26
N SER A 140 -2.55 -7.78 11.04
CA SER A 140 -3.63 -8.11 10.09
C SER A 140 -3.33 -9.31 9.17
N HIS A 141 -2.17 -9.98 9.31
CA HIS A 141 -1.73 -11.04 8.40
C HIS A 141 -2.78 -12.14 8.19
N ASP A 142 -3.26 -12.74 9.28
CA ASP A 142 -4.18 -13.90 9.20
C ASP A 142 -5.58 -13.48 8.72
N GLU A 143 -6.03 -12.28 9.10
CA GLU A 143 -7.25 -11.68 8.57
C GLU A 143 -7.17 -11.51 7.05
N LEU A 144 -6.06 -10.96 6.54
CA LEU A 144 -5.87 -10.73 5.11
C LEU A 144 -5.76 -12.02 4.32
N LEU A 145 -5.12 -13.07 4.86
CA LEU A 145 -5.13 -14.39 4.25
C LEU A 145 -6.56 -14.93 4.11
N HIS A 146 -7.38 -14.77 5.14
CA HIS A 146 -8.78 -15.19 5.10
C HIS A 146 -9.60 -14.37 4.08
N LEU A 147 -9.43 -13.05 4.05
CA LEU A 147 -10.09 -12.18 3.08
C LEU A 147 -9.67 -12.47 1.63
N ALA A 148 -8.40 -12.80 1.40
CA ALA A 148 -7.91 -13.24 0.10
C ALA A 148 -8.58 -14.55 -0.36
N GLN A 149 -8.76 -15.52 0.56
CA GLN A 149 -9.49 -16.77 0.27
C GLN A 149 -10.97 -16.51 -0.06
N ILE A 150 -11.63 -15.63 0.68
CA ILE A 150 -13.01 -15.22 0.36
C ILE A 150 -13.07 -14.57 -1.02
N ASN A 151 -12.16 -13.66 -1.34
CA ASN A 151 -12.09 -13.04 -2.65
C ASN A 151 -11.86 -14.08 -3.76
N ASP A 152 -10.96 -15.04 -3.55
CA ASP A 152 -10.71 -16.13 -4.49
C ASP A 152 -11.95 -17.00 -4.70
N SER A 153 -12.73 -17.29 -3.66
CA SER A 153 -13.93 -18.14 -3.75
C SER A 153 -15.04 -17.54 -4.62
N THR A 154 -15.04 -16.22 -4.84
CA THR A 154 -16.11 -15.50 -5.55
C THR A 154 -15.70 -14.97 -6.93
N ARG A 155 -14.44 -15.10 -7.34
CA ARG A 155 -13.97 -14.66 -8.64
C ARG A 155 -13.84 -15.80 -9.65
N PHE A 156 -13.77 -15.46 -10.93
CA PHE A 156 -13.45 -16.42 -11.98
C PHE A 156 -12.03 -16.99 -11.78
N LEU A 157 -11.86 -18.29 -12.00
CA LEU A 157 -10.60 -19.03 -11.76
C LEU A 157 -10.09 -18.97 -10.29
N GLY A 158 -11.01 -18.88 -9.34
CA GLY A 158 -10.70 -18.75 -7.92
C GLY A 158 -9.98 -19.92 -7.27
N HIS A 159 -9.89 -21.07 -7.96
CA HIS A 159 -9.06 -22.21 -7.52
C HIS A 159 -7.56 -21.96 -7.65
N ILE A 160 -7.15 -20.89 -8.35
CA ILE A 160 -5.76 -20.45 -8.47
C ILE A 160 -5.58 -19.21 -7.57
N PRO A 161 -4.86 -19.29 -6.44
CA PRO A 161 -4.70 -18.17 -5.53
C PRO A 161 -4.17 -16.93 -6.26
N LYS A 162 -4.80 -15.77 -6.05
CA LYS A 162 -4.39 -14.50 -6.67
C LYS A 162 -3.37 -13.74 -5.83
N VAL A 163 -3.52 -13.78 -4.51
CA VAL A 163 -2.73 -13.03 -3.53
C VAL A 163 -1.78 -13.97 -2.82
N GLU A 164 -0.57 -13.49 -2.56
CA GLU A 164 0.42 -14.14 -1.70
C GLU A 164 1.02 -13.09 -0.76
N LEU A 165 1.03 -13.39 0.53
CA LEU A 165 1.58 -12.52 1.57
C LEU A 165 2.96 -13.03 2.01
N LEU A 166 3.94 -12.16 1.98
CA LEU A 166 5.32 -12.40 2.38
C LEU A 166 5.57 -11.65 3.70
N ARG A 167 5.42 -12.37 4.81
CA ARG A 167 5.62 -11.81 6.14
C ARG A 167 7.09 -11.72 6.49
N GLY A 168 7.55 -10.55 6.92
CA GLY A 168 8.89 -10.31 7.46
C GLY A 168 9.48 -8.97 7.02
N ASP A 169 10.70 -8.71 7.47
CA ASP A 169 11.45 -7.53 7.05
C ASP A 169 11.71 -7.57 5.54
N ALA A 170 11.24 -6.56 4.82
CA ALA A 170 11.33 -6.47 3.37
C ALA A 170 12.78 -6.38 2.88
N ALA A 171 13.69 -5.82 3.68
CA ALA A 171 15.11 -5.80 3.36
C ALA A 171 15.71 -7.22 3.23
N ALA A 172 15.15 -8.21 3.91
CA ALA A 172 15.55 -9.61 3.83
C ALA A 172 14.62 -10.43 2.91
N THR A 173 13.31 -10.22 2.99
CA THR A 173 12.33 -11.06 2.29
C THR A 173 12.29 -10.79 0.79
N ILE A 174 12.45 -9.54 0.34
CA ILE A 174 12.45 -9.21 -1.11
C ILE A 174 13.62 -9.87 -1.85
N PRO A 175 14.89 -9.78 -1.42
CA PRO A 175 15.99 -10.47 -2.10
C PRO A 175 15.78 -12.00 -2.18
N ALA A 176 15.35 -12.62 -1.07
CA ALA A 176 15.07 -14.06 -1.02
C ALA A 176 13.93 -14.46 -1.96
N PHE A 177 12.87 -13.67 -2.01
CA PHE A 177 11.74 -13.87 -2.91
C PHE A 177 12.15 -13.78 -4.38
N VAL A 178 12.91 -12.76 -4.76
CA VAL A 178 13.41 -12.59 -6.14
C VAL A 178 14.32 -13.76 -6.55
N GLN A 179 15.14 -14.26 -5.64
CA GLN A 179 16.00 -15.43 -5.87
C GLN A 179 15.17 -16.70 -6.12
N SER A 180 14.11 -16.91 -5.35
CA SER A 180 13.21 -18.07 -5.51
C SER A 180 12.23 -17.94 -6.67
N HIS A 181 12.07 -16.75 -7.25
CA HIS A 181 11.17 -16.45 -8.37
C HIS A 181 11.93 -15.89 -9.59
N PRO A 182 12.82 -16.67 -10.24
CA PRO A 182 13.66 -16.17 -11.35
C PRO A 182 12.84 -15.72 -12.56
N HIS A 183 11.60 -16.20 -12.69
CA HIS A 183 10.65 -15.86 -13.76
C HIS A 183 9.86 -14.57 -13.51
N LEU A 184 10.00 -13.95 -12.33
CA LEU A 184 9.21 -12.78 -11.93
C LEU A 184 9.44 -11.60 -12.86
N LEU A 185 8.34 -11.06 -13.40
CA LEU A 185 8.24 -9.71 -13.93
C LEU A 185 7.27 -8.91 -13.09
N VAL A 186 7.58 -7.64 -12.88
CA VAL A 186 6.77 -6.70 -12.08
C VAL A 186 6.18 -5.65 -12.99
N SER A 187 4.84 -5.65 -13.12
CA SER A 187 4.14 -4.63 -13.91
C SER A 187 3.76 -3.40 -13.09
N LEU A 188 3.51 -3.59 -11.80
CA LEU A 188 3.23 -2.52 -10.85
C LEU A 188 4.01 -2.80 -9.57
N LEU A 189 4.88 -1.88 -9.20
CA LEU A 189 5.55 -1.84 -7.90
C LEU A 189 4.99 -0.63 -7.15
N PHE A 190 4.27 -0.90 -6.06
CA PHE A 190 3.74 0.11 -5.16
C PHE A 190 4.52 0.08 -3.85
N LEU A 191 5.16 1.18 -3.53
CA LEU A 191 6.00 1.37 -2.35
C LEU A 191 5.24 2.25 -1.35
N ASP A 192 5.00 1.70 -0.15
CA ASP A 192 4.24 2.31 0.95
C ASP A 192 4.86 1.80 2.28
N PHE A 193 6.21 1.82 2.32
CA PHE A 193 6.96 1.38 3.49
C PHE A 193 7.20 2.49 4.51
N ASP A 194 7.03 3.76 4.11
CA ASP A 194 7.44 4.96 4.84
C ASP A 194 8.96 5.07 5.06
N LEU A 195 9.68 3.96 4.97
CA LEU A 195 11.06 3.80 5.41
C LEU A 195 12.06 3.68 4.26
N TYR A 196 13.28 4.14 4.52
CA TYR A 196 14.41 4.15 3.58
C TYR A 196 14.93 2.74 3.26
N GLU A 197 15.30 1.94 4.28
CA GLU A 197 15.97 0.65 4.04
C GLU A 197 15.13 -0.36 3.23
N PRO A 198 13.85 -0.62 3.55
CA PRO A 198 13.03 -1.53 2.78
C PRO A 198 12.75 -1.00 1.37
N THR A 199 12.62 0.33 1.19
CA THR A 199 12.46 0.96 -0.11
C THR A 199 13.72 0.79 -0.98
N VAL A 200 14.92 0.96 -0.41
CA VAL A 200 16.18 0.66 -1.10
C VAL A 200 16.23 -0.80 -1.55
N ALA A 201 15.85 -1.74 -0.69
CA ALA A 201 15.83 -3.16 -1.05
C ALA A 201 14.84 -3.44 -2.19
N ALA A 202 13.63 -2.88 -2.13
CA ALA A 202 12.64 -3.02 -3.20
C ALA A 202 13.15 -2.46 -4.53
N LEU A 203 13.69 -1.24 -4.54
CA LEU A 203 14.23 -0.63 -5.74
C LEU A 203 15.40 -1.43 -6.34
N LYS A 204 16.34 -1.88 -5.53
CA LYS A 204 17.50 -2.65 -6.00
C LYS A 204 17.13 -4.00 -6.63
N HIS A 205 16.12 -4.68 -6.09
CA HIS A 205 15.81 -6.05 -6.48
C HIS A 205 14.61 -6.19 -7.41
N LEU A 206 13.61 -5.29 -7.32
CA LEU A 206 12.37 -5.38 -8.09
C LEU A 206 12.37 -4.46 -9.32
N LEU A 207 12.99 -3.26 -9.26
CA LEU A 207 13.05 -2.38 -10.43
C LEU A 207 13.70 -3.03 -11.67
N PRO A 208 14.79 -3.84 -11.55
CA PRO A 208 15.35 -4.56 -12.70
C PRO A 208 14.40 -5.62 -13.30
N ARG A 209 13.29 -5.94 -12.63
CA ARG A 209 12.24 -6.87 -13.06
C ARG A 209 11.05 -6.18 -13.73
N MET A 210 11.09 -4.86 -13.86
CA MET A 210 10.01 -4.06 -14.42
C MET A 210 10.23 -3.87 -15.94
N PRO A 211 9.35 -4.41 -16.78
CA PRO A 211 9.42 -4.17 -18.22
C PRO A 211 8.96 -2.75 -18.56
N ARG A 212 9.26 -2.32 -19.79
CA ARG A 212 8.75 -1.03 -20.31
C ARG A 212 7.23 -0.97 -20.23
N GLY A 213 6.70 0.17 -19.82
CA GLY A 213 5.29 0.38 -19.55
C GLY A 213 4.84 -0.01 -18.13
N ALA A 214 5.70 -0.67 -17.35
CA ALA A 214 5.42 -0.94 -15.93
C ALA A 214 5.34 0.36 -15.13
N VAL A 215 4.61 0.35 -14.03
CA VAL A 215 4.43 1.50 -13.14
C VAL A 215 5.19 1.27 -11.84
N LEU A 216 6.09 2.20 -11.53
CA LEU A 216 6.71 2.37 -10.22
C LEU A 216 5.96 3.50 -9.50
N ALA A 217 5.38 3.21 -8.37
CA ALA A 217 4.62 4.18 -7.58
C ALA A 217 5.08 4.18 -6.13
N PHE A 218 5.05 5.36 -5.53
CA PHE A 218 5.43 5.64 -4.16
C PHE A 218 4.29 6.35 -3.47
N ASP A 219 4.05 6.03 -2.20
CA ASP A 219 3.03 6.71 -1.43
C ASP A 219 3.50 8.04 -0.86
N GLU A 220 4.77 8.14 -0.50
CA GLU A 220 5.30 9.26 0.30
C GLU A 220 6.40 10.07 -0.41
N LEU A 221 6.33 10.22 -1.77
CA LEU A 221 7.29 11.08 -2.47
C LEU A 221 7.10 12.55 -2.13
N ASP A 222 8.22 13.23 -1.86
CA ASP A 222 8.27 14.67 -1.51
C ASP A 222 7.50 15.01 -0.21
N ASN A 223 7.29 14.00 0.65
CA ASN A 223 6.66 14.21 1.96
C ASN A 223 7.73 14.48 3.04
N PRO A 224 7.76 15.69 3.62
CA PRO A 224 8.75 16.03 4.65
C PRO A 224 8.53 15.27 5.97
N LEU A 225 7.36 14.67 6.19
CA LEU A 225 7.06 13.86 7.37
C LEU A 225 7.66 12.47 7.27
N TRP A 226 7.67 11.91 6.04
CA TRP A 226 8.12 10.56 5.72
C TRP A 226 9.16 10.60 4.57
N PRO A 227 10.41 11.05 4.86
CA PRO A 227 11.41 11.29 3.82
C PRO A 227 12.04 10.01 3.28
N GLY A 228 11.88 8.85 3.94
CA GLY A 228 12.60 7.61 3.67
C GLY A 228 12.50 7.15 2.21
N GLU A 229 11.28 7.11 1.65
CA GLU A 229 11.06 6.71 0.25
C GLU A 229 11.71 7.68 -0.74
N THR A 230 11.61 8.98 -0.50
CA THR A 230 12.25 10.00 -1.34
C THR A 230 13.76 9.87 -1.30
N GLN A 231 14.36 9.68 -0.12
CA GLN A 231 15.81 9.49 0.01
C GLN A 231 16.28 8.23 -0.71
N ALA A 232 15.56 7.13 -0.57
CA ALA A 232 15.85 5.87 -1.26
C ALA A 232 15.79 6.02 -2.79
N MET A 233 14.76 6.70 -3.30
CA MET A 233 14.60 6.96 -4.73
C MET A 233 15.74 7.84 -5.28
N LEU A 234 16.10 8.90 -4.56
CA LEU A 234 17.20 9.80 -4.96
C LEU A 234 18.54 9.07 -5.01
N GLU A 235 18.82 8.19 -4.03
CA GLU A 235 20.08 7.45 -3.96
C GLU A 235 20.16 6.34 -5.01
N VAL A 236 19.10 5.52 -5.15
CA VAL A 236 19.16 4.33 -6.00
C VAL A 236 18.94 4.67 -7.47
N ILE A 237 18.10 5.65 -7.77
CA ILE A 237 17.70 5.97 -9.14
C ILE A 237 18.19 7.36 -9.54
N GLY A 238 17.89 8.38 -8.71
CA GLY A 238 18.08 9.80 -9.03
C GLY A 238 16.86 10.40 -9.76
N ALA A 239 16.38 11.54 -9.27
CA ALA A 239 15.15 12.18 -9.76
C ALA A 239 15.15 12.47 -11.28
N GLY A 240 16.29 12.80 -11.86
CA GLY A 240 16.40 13.09 -13.30
C GLY A 240 16.35 11.86 -14.22
N LYS A 241 16.24 10.64 -13.67
CA LYS A 241 16.17 9.39 -14.44
C LYS A 241 14.75 8.89 -14.67
N LEU A 242 13.79 9.45 -13.97
CA LEU A 242 12.37 9.08 -14.08
C LEU A 242 11.55 10.32 -14.40
N ARG A 243 10.54 10.15 -15.23
CA ARG A 243 9.46 11.13 -15.35
C ARG A 243 8.47 10.85 -14.23
N ILE A 244 8.64 11.53 -13.11
CA ILE A 244 7.74 11.39 -11.95
C ILE A 244 6.49 12.24 -12.22
N GLU A 245 5.34 11.59 -12.15
CA GLU A 245 4.01 12.17 -12.32
C GLU A 245 3.22 12.06 -11.00
N ARG A 246 2.18 12.85 -10.86
CA ARG A 246 1.19 12.76 -9.78
C ARG A 246 -0.21 12.62 -10.36
N LEU A 247 -1.14 12.16 -9.56
CA LEU A 247 -2.58 12.23 -9.88
C LEU A 247 -3.12 13.61 -9.48
N GLU A 248 -4.03 14.16 -10.28
CA GLU A 248 -4.58 15.51 -10.03
C GLU A 248 -5.30 15.61 -8.68
N PHE A 249 -5.91 14.53 -8.25
CA PHE A 249 -6.78 14.46 -7.07
C PHE A 249 -6.11 13.82 -5.84
N ASP A 250 -4.93 13.20 -6.01
CA ASP A 250 -4.15 12.62 -4.93
C ASP A 250 -2.82 13.39 -4.78
N PRO A 251 -2.57 14.01 -3.62
CA PRO A 251 -1.36 14.81 -3.45
C PRO A 251 -0.12 14.00 -3.05
N TYR A 252 -0.30 12.75 -2.60
CA TYR A 252 0.77 11.95 -1.99
C TYR A 252 1.39 10.98 -2.99
N VAL A 253 0.58 10.24 -3.74
CA VAL A 253 1.09 9.23 -4.66
C VAL A 253 1.85 9.86 -5.82
N GLY A 254 3.16 9.61 -5.84
CA GLY A 254 4.02 9.89 -6.99
C GLY A 254 4.29 8.61 -7.77
N PHE A 255 4.30 8.67 -9.10
CA PHE A 255 4.57 7.49 -9.92
C PHE A 255 5.37 7.80 -11.18
N ALA A 256 6.01 6.78 -11.74
CA ALA A 256 6.66 6.83 -13.03
C ALA A 256 6.30 5.61 -13.87
N VAL A 257 6.15 5.80 -15.17
CA VAL A 257 6.06 4.71 -16.15
C VAL A 257 7.47 4.39 -16.63
N ILE A 258 7.87 3.12 -16.58
CA ILE A 258 9.18 2.65 -17.01
C ILE A 258 9.26 2.73 -18.55
N GLU A 259 10.25 3.45 -19.08
CA GLU A 259 10.47 3.71 -20.51
C GLU A 259 11.41 2.67 -21.15
#